data_51b10b0e405e3546229657bb6fd44686
#
_entry.id   51b10b0e405e3546229657bb6fd44686
#
_cell.length_a   1.000
_cell.length_b   1.000
_cell.length_c   1.000
_cell.angle_alpha   90.00
_cell.angle_beta   90.00
_cell.angle_gamma   90.00
#
_symmetry.space_group_name_H-M   'P 1'
#
loop_
_entity.id
_entity.type
_entity.pdbx_description
1 polymer ?
#
loop_
_entity_poly.entity_id
_entity_poly.type
_entity_poly.pdbx_seq_one_letter_code
_entity_poly.pdbx_strand_id
1 'polypeptide(L)'
;MARYNRTSKEKRMRPNFFVFCEGETEVAYVTHLRSKYRLPIQIIPKKSDSNISCRYINNSKKEYVTTDRDRTFLMYDLDVAGILEHLKCIPGATLLVSNPCIELWFLLHCTDCSAELNQNSCVKKYQVFSEHYTKGKLNVKDFVNLAEGEDRAIDRAKRLTSPCNPSTTVYKLIEALKESHNE
;
A
#
# COMPACT_ATOMS: atom_id res chain seq x y z
N MET A 1 42.66 11.63 -34.01
CA MET A 1 41.67 10.78 -33.33
C MET A 1 40.93 11.62 -32.30
N ALA A 2 39.68 11.99 -32.55
CA ALA A 2 38.88 12.81 -31.65
C ALA A 2 38.33 11.93 -30.51
N ARG A 3 38.67 12.26 -29.27
CA ARG A 3 38.07 11.64 -28.07
C ARG A 3 36.64 12.10 -27.94
N TYR A 4 35.71 11.18 -28.10
CA TYR A 4 34.28 11.37 -27.80
C TYR A 4 34.13 11.60 -26.28
N ASN A 5 33.86 12.82 -25.87
CA ASN A 5 33.49 13.13 -24.49
C ASN A 5 32.10 12.57 -24.23
N ARG A 6 32.03 11.42 -23.58
CA ARG A 6 30.79 10.89 -23.01
C ARG A 6 30.41 11.78 -21.83
N THR A 7 29.50 12.72 -22.04
CA THR A 7 28.82 13.41 -20.94
C THR A 7 27.98 12.38 -20.20
N SER A 8 28.42 11.97 -19.03
CA SER A 8 27.60 11.14 -18.14
C SER A 8 26.36 11.96 -17.77
N LYS A 9 25.18 11.55 -18.21
CA LYS A 9 23.93 12.09 -17.66
C LYS A 9 23.95 11.88 -16.15
N GLU A 10 23.81 12.96 -15.38
CA GLU A 10 23.66 12.86 -13.93
C GLU A 10 22.54 11.86 -13.62
N LYS A 11 22.90 10.81 -12.88
CA LYS A 11 21.97 9.75 -12.52
C LYS A 11 21.04 10.30 -11.44
N ARG A 12 19.86 10.82 -11.83
CA ARG A 12 18.84 11.30 -10.89
C ARG A 12 18.47 10.16 -9.93
N MET A 13 18.50 10.45 -8.64
CA MET A 13 18.03 9.49 -7.63
C MET A 13 16.54 9.24 -7.82
N ARG A 14 16.13 7.98 -7.74
CA ARG A 14 14.70 7.62 -7.74
C ARG A 14 14.06 8.05 -6.43
N PRO A 15 12.81 8.55 -6.44
CA PRO A 15 12.11 8.91 -5.22
C PRO A 15 11.85 7.67 -4.36
N ASN A 16 11.91 7.83 -3.03
CA ASN A 16 11.49 6.80 -2.10
C ASN A 16 9.97 6.81 -1.91
N PHE A 17 9.40 5.62 -1.76
CA PHE A 17 8.01 5.42 -1.36
C PHE A 17 8.02 4.91 0.08
N PHE A 18 7.80 5.81 1.05
CA PHE A 18 7.73 5.45 2.46
C PHE A 18 6.33 4.94 2.79
N VAL A 19 6.18 3.64 3.05
CA VAL A 19 4.89 3.03 3.38
C VAL A 19 4.90 2.59 4.84
N PHE A 20 4.13 3.28 5.66
CA PHE A 20 3.91 2.97 7.06
C PHE A 20 2.75 2.00 7.17
N CYS A 21 3.04 0.77 7.58
CA CYS A 21 2.09 -0.34 7.64
C CYS A 21 1.62 -0.57 9.06
N GLU A 22 0.32 -0.80 9.26
CA GLU A 22 -0.25 -1.07 10.56
C GLU A 22 0.08 -2.48 11.07
N GLY A 23 -0.03 -3.48 10.20
CA GLY A 23 0.12 -4.90 10.55
C GLY A 23 1.00 -5.69 9.60
N GLU A 24 1.14 -6.97 9.88
CA GLU A 24 1.99 -7.89 9.10
C GLU A 24 1.42 -8.18 7.70
N THR A 25 0.10 -8.12 7.52
CA THR A 25 -0.55 -8.35 6.22
C THR A 25 -0.17 -7.24 5.24
N GLU A 26 -0.21 -5.98 5.69
CA GLU A 26 0.21 -4.82 4.92
C GLU A 26 1.69 -4.89 4.56
N VAL A 27 2.53 -5.25 5.54
CA VAL A 27 3.98 -5.45 5.32
C VAL A 27 4.24 -6.52 4.26
N ALA A 28 3.54 -7.66 4.34
CA ALA A 28 3.68 -8.75 3.35
C ALA A 28 3.25 -8.28 1.95
N TYR A 29 2.13 -7.56 1.86
CA TYR A 29 1.62 -7.02 0.60
C TYR A 29 2.59 -5.98 -0.02
N VAL A 30 3.05 -5.01 0.76
CA VAL A 30 3.99 -3.99 0.26
C VAL A 30 5.35 -4.60 -0.12
N THR A 31 5.76 -5.67 0.57
CA THR A 31 6.95 -6.45 0.18
C THR A 31 6.78 -7.09 -1.21
N HIS A 32 5.58 -7.64 -1.49
CA HIS A 32 5.25 -8.13 -2.83
C HIS A 32 5.31 -7.00 -3.88
N LEU A 33 4.74 -5.84 -3.60
CA LEU A 33 4.77 -4.69 -4.53
C LEU A 33 6.20 -4.22 -4.79
N ARG A 34 7.06 -4.15 -3.76
CA ARG A 34 8.47 -3.80 -3.91
C ARG A 34 9.19 -4.75 -4.87
N SER A 35 8.91 -6.04 -4.76
CA SER A 35 9.48 -7.08 -5.65
C SER A 35 8.93 -6.97 -7.07
N LYS A 36 7.62 -6.71 -7.21
CA LYS A 36 6.92 -6.59 -8.50
C LYS A 36 7.40 -5.38 -9.30
N TYR A 37 7.38 -4.20 -8.67
CA TYR A 37 7.68 -2.93 -9.34
C TYR A 37 9.16 -2.58 -9.37
N ARG A 38 10.00 -3.22 -8.53
CA ARG A 38 11.44 -2.95 -8.40
C ARG A 38 11.77 -1.47 -8.15
N LEU A 39 10.92 -0.82 -7.37
CA LEU A 39 11.07 0.57 -6.95
C LEU A 39 11.57 0.63 -5.48
N PRO A 40 12.20 1.75 -5.07
CA PRO A 40 12.70 1.93 -3.71
C PRO A 40 11.54 2.17 -2.73
N ILE A 41 10.82 1.12 -2.37
CA ILE A 41 9.77 1.16 -1.36
C ILE A 41 10.39 0.87 -0.01
N GLN A 42 10.32 1.84 0.89
CA GLN A 42 10.74 1.75 2.29
C GLN A 42 9.54 1.32 3.13
N ILE A 43 9.57 0.09 3.63
CA ILE A 43 8.48 -0.51 4.40
C ILE A 43 8.76 -0.28 5.87
N ILE A 44 7.86 0.42 6.56
CA ILE A 44 8.02 0.81 7.95
C ILE A 44 6.85 0.21 8.75
N PRO A 45 7.06 -0.94 9.41
CA PRO A 45 6.03 -1.56 10.23
C PRO A 45 5.75 -0.73 11.48
N LYS A 46 4.51 -0.73 11.95
CA LYS A 46 4.11 -0.12 13.22
C LYS A 46 4.86 -0.80 14.38
N LYS A 47 5.46 0.00 15.25
CA LYS A 47 6.00 -0.50 16.52
C LYS A 47 4.86 -0.68 17.51
N SER A 48 4.90 -1.76 18.30
CA SER A 48 3.81 -2.24 19.17
C SER A 48 3.15 -1.17 20.07
N ASP A 49 3.88 -0.15 20.50
CA ASP A 49 3.39 0.85 21.46
C ASP A 49 3.40 2.28 20.91
N SER A 50 3.57 2.46 19.59
CA SER A 50 3.66 3.78 19.00
C SER A 50 2.46 4.11 18.13
N ASN A 51 1.73 5.18 18.47
CA ASN A 51 0.79 5.78 17.54
C ASN A 51 1.56 6.45 16.41
N ILE A 52 1.07 6.29 15.17
CA ILE A 52 1.61 7.02 14.03
C ILE A 52 1.51 8.52 14.28
N SER A 53 2.59 9.26 14.03
CA SER A 53 2.66 10.70 14.22
C SER A 53 3.67 11.33 13.27
N CYS A 54 3.55 12.64 13.02
CA CYS A 54 4.53 13.37 12.22
C CYS A 54 5.96 13.19 12.74
N ARG A 55 6.14 13.17 14.07
CA ARG A 55 7.45 12.96 14.70
C ARG A 55 8.01 11.56 14.37
N TYR A 56 7.17 10.51 14.47
CA TYR A 56 7.57 9.15 14.13
C TYR A 56 7.97 9.03 12.66
N ILE A 57 7.15 9.57 11.75
CA ILE A 57 7.41 9.58 10.31
C ILE A 57 8.73 10.28 10.00
N ASN A 58 8.93 11.48 10.53
CA ASN A 58 10.14 12.26 10.29
C ASN A 58 11.40 11.56 10.82
N ASN A 59 11.32 10.94 12.00
CA ASN A 59 12.44 10.19 12.56
C ASN A 59 12.77 8.94 11.73
N SER A 60 11.76 8.20 11.27
CA SER A 60 11.97 7.02 10.43
C SER A 60 12.62 7.37 9.09
N LYS A 61 12.29 8.53 8.53
CA LYS A 61 12.89 9.00 7.26
C LYS A 61 14.35 9.42 7.38
N LYS A 62 14.82 9.82 8.57
CA LYS A 62 16.22 10.23 8.79
C LYS A 62 17.24 9.11 8.51
N GLU A 63 16.81 7.86 8.52
CA GLU A 63 17.66 6.71 8.21
C GLU A 63 17.94 6.54 6.71
N TYR A 64 17.29 7.35 5.86
CA TYR A 64 17.34 7.25 4.41
C TYR A 64 17.81 8.55 3.78
N VAL A 65 18.46 8.44 2.61
CA VAL A 65 18.71 9.62 1.77
C VAL A 65 17.39 10.01 1.11
N THR A 66 16.92 11.21 1.42
CA THR A 66 15.62 11.72 0.94
C THR A 66 15.76 12.72 -0.19
N THR A 67 14.73 12.82 -1.01
CA THR A 67 14.57 13.79 -2.11
C THR A 67 13.26 14.55 -1.96
N ASP A 68 13.09 15.65 -2.67
CA ASP A 68 11.86 16.43 -2.76
C ASP A 68 10.69 15.69 -3.44
N ARG A 69 11.00 14.60 -4.15
CA ARG A 69 10.02 13.74 -4.84
C ARG A 69 9.56 12.55 -4.05
N ASP A 70 10.09 12.36 -2.82
CA ASP A 70 9.71 11.26 -1.95
C ASP A 70 8.24 11.33 -1.55
N ARG A 71 7.56 10.19 -1.55
CA ARG A 71 6.13 10.10 -1.22
C ARG A 71 5.94 9.30 0.07
N THR A 72 4.96 9.71 0.88
CA THR A 72 4.61 9.06 2.15
C THR A 72 3.21 8.49 2.08
N PHE A 73 3.07 7.25 2.50
CA PHE A 73 1.81 6.51 2.52
C PHE A 73 1.55 5.94 3.89
N LEU A 74 0.30 5.99 4.35
CA LEU A 74 -0.17 5.42 5.60
C LEU A 74 -1.18 4.33 5.28
N MET A 75 -0.82 3.06 5.51
CA MET A 75 -1.65 1.90 5.19
C MET A 75 -2.25 1.34 6.47
N TYR A 76 -3.56 1.55 6.64
CA TYR A 76 -4.29 1.30 7.88
C TYR A 76 -5.69 0.77 7.63
N ASP A 77 -6.16 -0.09 8.52
CA ASP A 77 -7.55 -0.52 8.58
C ASP A 77 -8.41 0.52 9.32
N LEU A 78 -9.68 0.66 8.95
CA LEU A 78 -10.63 1.57 9.60
C LEU A 78 -11.54 0.84 10.60
N ASP A 79 -10.98 -0.11 11.34
CA ASP A 79 -11.69 -0.89 12.35
C ASP A 79 -11.70 -0.25 13.73
N VAL A 80 -10.80 0.73 13.97
CA VAL A 80 -10.69 1.49 15.21
C VAL A 80 -11.34 2.86 15.06
N ALA A 81 -12.28 3.18 15.97
CA ALA A 81 -12.94 4.48 15.97
C ALA A 81 -11.92 5.63 16.13
N GLY A 82 -12.05 6.67 15.31
CA GLY A 82 -11.19 7.86 15.34
C GLY A 82 -9.84 7.71 14.63
N ILE A 83 -9.47 6.52 14.15
CA ILE A 83 -8.18 6.34 13.46
C ILE A 83 -8.09 7.20 12.20
N LEU A 84 -9.15 7.27 11.41
CA LEU A 84 -9.18 8.07 10.19
C LEU A 84 -8.90 9.56 10.46
N GLU A 85 -9.53 10.11 11.49
CA GLU A 85 -9.34 11.53 11.86
C GLU A 85 -7.90 11.77 12.32
N HIS A 86 -7.33 10.83 13.06
CA HIS A 86 -5.92 10.89 13.47
C HIS A 86 -4.98 10.87 12.24
N LEU A 87 -5.21 9.98 11.28
CA LEU A 87 -4.40 9.89 10.06
C LEU A 87 -4.51 11.15 9.19
N LYS A 88 -5.68 11.78 9.10
CA LYS A 88 -5.88 13.04 8.37
C LYS A 88 -5.08 14.21 8.95
N CYS A 89 -4.74 14.17 10.23
CA CYS A 89 -3.89 15.18 10.87
C CYS A 89 -2.41 15.10 10.45
N ILE A 90 -2.00 14.12 9.64
CA ILE A 90 -0.61 13.95 9.19
C ILE A 90 -0.45 14.56 7.80
N PRO A 91 0.16 15.76 7.69
CA PRO A 91 0.26 16.46 6.42
C PRO A 91 1.21 15.76 5.44
N GLY A 92 0.90 15.86 4.15
CA GLY A 92 1.75 15.34 3.07
C GLY A 92 1.77 13.81 2.97
N ALA A 93 0.93 13.10 3.71
CA ALA A 93 0.77 11.65 3.60
C ALA A 93 -0.46 11.29 2.76
N THR A 94 -0.31 10.31 1.88
CA THR A 94 -1.42 9.68 1.17
C THR A 94 -1.99 8.55 2.02
N LEU A 95 -3.30 8.61 2.31
CA LEU A 95 -3.97 7.58 3.09
C LEU A 95 -4.34 6.40 2.21
N LEU A 96 -3.88 5.22 2.59
CA LEU A 96 -4.21 3.92 2.01
C LEU A 96 -5.08 3.16 3.01
N VAL A 97 -6.32 3.60 3.15
CA VAL A 97 -7.21 3.04 4.17
C VAL A 97 -8.14 1.98 3.59
N SER A 98 -8.45 0.97 4.40
CA SER A 98 -9.40 -0.10 4.06
C SER A 98 -10.47 -0.23 5.15
N ASN A 99 -11.74 -0.30 4.75
CA ASN A 99 -12.87 -0.54 5.64
C ASN A 99 -13.65 -1.78 5.13
N PRO A 100 -13.65 -2.91 5.85
CA PRO A 100 -13.18 -3.06 7.24
C PRO A 100 -11.67 -3.35 7.38
N CYS A 101 -10.99 -3.93 6.38
CA CYS A 101 -9.60 -4.38 6.48
C CYS A 101 -8.97 -4.56 5.09
N ILE A 102 -7.63 -4.72 5.06
CA ILE A 102 -6.88 -4.88 3.81
C ILE A 102 -7.33 -6.07 2.97
N GLU A 103 -7.88 -7.12 3.57
CA GLU A 103 -8.39 -8.27 2.82
C GLU A 103 -9.54 -7.90 1.87
N LEU A 104 -10.22 -6.77 2.09
CA LEU A 104 -11.16 -6.24 1.09
C LEU A 104 -10.43 -5.92 -0.22
N TRP A 105 -9.24 -5.31 -0.14
CA TRP A 105 -8.43 -5.03 -1.32
C TRP A 105 -8.08 -6.33 -2.06
N PHE A 106 -7.69 -7.39 -1.35
CA PHE A 106 -7.39 -8.70 -1.96
C PHE A 106 -8.64 -9.33 -2.57
N LEU A 107 -9.77 -9.24 -1.90
CA LEU A 107 -11.06 -9.72 -2.40
C LEU A 107 -11.45 -9.04 -3.73
N LEU A 108 -11.22 -7.73 -3.85
CA LEU A 108 -11.52 -6.97 -5.05
C LEU A 108 -10.69 -7.40 -6.28
N HIS A 109 -9.56 -8.09 -6.10
CA HIS A 109 -8.83 -8.71 -7.22
C HIS A 109 -9.62 -9.88 -7.81
N CYS A 110 -10.39 -10.57 -6.99
CA CYS A 110 -11.10 -11.79 -7.37
C CYS A 110 -12.57 -11.52 -7.76
N THR A 111 -13.28 -10.68 -7.01
CA THR A 111 -14.71 -10.45 -7.19
C THR A 111 -15.13 -9.03 -6.81
N ASP A 112 -16.32 -8.61 -7.23
CA ASP A 112 -16.96 -7.38 -6.75
C ASP A 112 -17.45 -7.56 -5.30
N CYS A 113 -17.44 -6.47 -4.55
CA CYS A 113 -17.95 -6.42 -3.18
C CYS A 113 -18.55 -5.04 -2.90
N SER A 114 -19.87 -4.97 -2.73
CA SER A 114 -20.61 -3.73 -2.42
C SER A 114 -21.40 -3.81 -1.12
N ALA A 115 -21.59 -5.01 -0.56
CA ALA A 115 -22.30 -5.19 0.71
C ALA A 115 -21.36 -4.96 1.88
N GLU A 116 -21.88 -4.36 2.96
CA GLU A 116 -21.15 -4.21 4.23
C GLU A 116 -20.56 -5.53 4.73
N LEU A 117 -19.36 -5.45 5.24
CA LEU A 117 -18.60 -6.58 5.78
C LEU A 117 -17.98 -6.23 7.12
N ASN A 118 -17.96 -7.16 8.05
CA ASN A 118 -16.99 -7.13 9.15
C ASN A 118 -15.68 -7.82 8.73
N GLN A 119 -14.61 -7.63 9.49
CA GLN A 119 -13.29 -8.22 9.19
C GLN A 119 -13.34 -9.74 8.99
N ASN A 120 -14.00 -10.47 9.90
CA ASN A 120 -14.08 -11.93 9.82
C ASN A 120 -14.78 -12.39 8.54
N SER A 121 -15.86 -11.73 8.15
CA SER A 121 -16.59 -12.03 6.91
C SER A 121 -15.76 -11.70 5.68
N CYS A 122 -14.98 -10.62 5.72
CA CYS A 122 -14.08 -10.22 4.65
C CYS A 122 -13.00 -11.28 4.42
N VAL A 123 -12.32 -11.70 5.48
CA VAL A 123 -11.30 -12.77 5.45
C VAL A 123 -11.89 -14.07 4.92
N LYS A 124 -13.05 -14.51 5.44
CA LYS A 124 -13.71 -15.76 4.99
C LYS A 124 -14.10 -15.69 3.50
N LYS A 125 -14.57 -14.56 3.02
CA LYS A 125 -14.88 -14.38 1.59
C LYS A 125 -13.62 -14.47 0.73
N TYR A 126 -12.49 -13.88 1.17
CA TYR A 126 -11.24 -13.98 0.44
C TYR A 126 -10.69 -15.41 0.44
N GLN A 127 -10.84 -16.15 1.54
CA GLN A 127 -10.45 -17.57 1.64
C GLN A 127 -11.14 -18.50 0.62
N VAL A 128 -12.28 -18.12 0.07
CA VAL A 128 -12.90 -18.85 -1.05
C VAL A 128 -12.01 -18.86 -2.30
N PHE A 129 -11.21 -17.80 -2.50
CA PHE A 129 -10.29 -17.63 -3.63
C PHE A 129 -8.86 -18.03 -3.28
N SER A 130 -8.52 -18.09 -2.00
CA SER A 130 -7.22 -18.48 -1.48
C SER A 130 -7.40 -19.30 -0.18
N GLU A 131 -7.68 -20.57 -0.33
CA GLU A 131 -8.10 -21.51 0.74
C GLU A 131 -7.15 -21.52 1.96
N HIS A 132 -5.85 -21.36 1.73
CA HIS A 132 -4.84 -21.37 2.80
C HIS A 132 -4.41 -19.98 3.24
N TYR A 133 -5.16 -18.94 2.86
CA TYR A 133 -4.85 -17.59 3.30
C TYR A 133 -4.95 -17.46 4.82
N THR A 134 -3.91 -16.88 5.42
CA THR A 134 -3.87 -16.49 6.84
C THR A 134 -3.33 -15.06 6.95
N LYS A 135 -3.88 -14.29 7.89
CA LYS A 135 -3.40 -12.91 8.16
C LYS A 135 -1.88 -12.89 8.38
N GLY A 136 -1.22 -11.89 7.85
CA GLY A 136 0.23 -11.72 7.95
C GLY A 136 1.07 -12.53 6.98
N LYS A 137 0.49 -13.47 6.22
CA LYS A 137 1.23 -14.32 5.29
C LYS A 137 0.51 -14.43 3.96
N LEU A 138 1.18 -14.01 2.90
CA LEU A 138 0.70 -14.23 1.53
C LEU A 138 1.31 -15.52 0.96
N ASN A 139 0.48 -16.37 0.41
CA ASN A 139 0.87 -17.62 -0.24
C ASN A 139 0.95 -17.47 -1.77
N VAL A 140 1.35 -18.52 -2.48
CA VAL A 140 1.49 -18.49 -3.94
C VAL A 140 0.18 -18.14 -4.63
N LYS A 141 -0.97 -18.64 -4.14
CA LYS A 141 -2.29 -18.35 -4.72
C LYS A 141 -2.65 -16.88 -4.56
N ASP A 142 -2.31 -16.27 -3.41
CA ASP A 142 -2.49 -14.83 -3.20
C ASP A 142 -1.71 -14.03 -4.23
N PHE A 143 -0.44 -14.36 -4.47
CA PHE A 143 0.38 -13.66 -5.46
C PHE A 143 -0.19 -13.77 -6.88
N VAL A 144 -0.74 -14.91 -7.26
CA VAL A 144 -1.41 -15.10 -8.56
C VAL A 144 -2.65 -14.20 -8.63
N ASN A 145 -3.53 -14.25 -7.62
CA ASN A 145 -4.74 -13.43 -7.58
C ASN A 145 -4.41 -11.94 -7.67
N LEU A 146 -3.40 -11.48 -6.92
CA LEU A 146 -2.94 -10.08 -6.91
C LEU A 146 -2.33 -9.64 -8.25
N ALA A 147 -1.63 -10.56 -8.94
CA ALA A 147 -1.04 -10.23 -10.24
C ALA A 147 -2.08 -10.14 -11.35
N GLU A 148 -3.02 -11.09 -11.41
CA GLU A 148 -4.01 -11.20 -12.48
C GLU A 148 -5.20 -10.24 -12.32
N GLY A 149 -5.48 -9.83 -11.08
CA GLY A 149 -6.65 -9.03 -10.72
C GLY A 149 -6.42 -7.53 -10.57
N GLU A 150 -5.19 -7.03 -10.67
CA GLU A 150 -4.82 -5.66 -10.26
C GLU A 150 -5.68 -4.56 -10.90
N ASP A 151 -5.82 -4.54 -12.20
CA ASP A 151 -6.60 -3.49 -12.89
C ASP A 151 -8.09 -3.57 -12.52
N ARG A 152 -8.63 -4.79 -12.44
CA ARG A 152 -10.01 -5.00 -11.97
C ARG A 152 -10.22 -4.54 -10.54
N ALA A 153 -9.24 -4.77 -9.64
CA ALA A 153 -9.30 -4.33 -8.26
C ALA A 153 -9.28 -2.80 -8.16
N ILE A 154 -8.47 -2.13 -8.97
CA ILE A 154 -8.44 -0.67 -9.04
C ILE A 154 -9.81 -0.12 -9.46
N ASP A 155 -10.40 -0.65 -10.53
CA ASP A 155 -11.71 -0.21 -11.03
C ASP A 155 -12.83 -0.46 -10.02
N ARG A 156 -12.81 -1.61 -9.35
CA ARG A 156 -13.77 -1.97 -8.30
C ARG A 156 -13.64 -1.06 -7.08
N ALA A 157 -12.42 -0.82 -6.62
CA ALA A 157 -12.15 0.05 -5.47
C ALA A 157 -12.58 1.50 -5.72
N LYS A 158 -12.36 2.02 -6.94
CA LYS A 158 -12.76 3.38 -7.33
C LYS A 158 -14.28 3.59 -7.34
N ARG A 159 -15.07 2.54 -7.51
CA ARG A 159 -16.53 2.60 -7.44
C ARG A 159 -17.07 2.63 -6.01
N LEU A 160 -16.24 2.30 -5.02
CA LEU A 160 -16.60 2.31 -3.61
C LEU A 160 -16.38 3.70 -3.00
N THR A 161 -17.27 4.11 -2.09
CA THR A 161 -17.23 5.43 -1.47
C THR A 161 -16.45 5.38 -0.16
N SER A 162 -15.20 5.78 -0.18
CA SER A 162 -14.39 5.90 1.05
C SER A 162 -14.86 7.11 1.89
N PRO A 163 -14.96 6.99 3.23
CA PRO A 163 -14.53 5.85 4.07
C PRO A 163 -15.65 4.84 4.42
N CYS A 164 -16.78 4.84 3.68
CA CYS A 164 -17.88 3.91 3.98
C CYS A 164 -17.44 2.45 3.91
N ASN A 165 -18.16 1.56 4.58
CA ASN A 165 -17.95 0.12 4.49
C ASN A 165 -18.87 -0.47 3.41
N PRO A 166 -18.36 -1.20 2.39
CA PRO A 166 -16.95 -1.50 2.15
C PRO A 166 -16.25 -0.39 1.34
N SER A 167 -14.98 -0.12 1.63
CA SER A 167 -14.14 0.73 0.78
C SER A 167 -12.66 0.49 0.98
N THR A 168 -11.87 0.80 -0.04
CA THR A 168 -10.41 0.82 0.08
C THR A 168 -9.78 1.85 -0.85
N THR A 169 -8.69 2.47 -0.40
CA THR A 169 -7.92 3.44 -1.19
C THR A 169 -6.50 2.94 -1.48
N VAL A 170 -6.22 1.65 -1.29
CA VAL A 170 -4.91 1.03 -1.53
C VAL A 170 -4.47 1.16 -2.98
N TYR A 171 -5.40 1.24 -3.93
CA TYR A 171 -5.10 1.47 -5.35
C TYR A 171 -4.25 2.72 -5.62
N LYS A 172 -4.31 3.74 -4.75
CA LYS A 172 -3.50 4.96 -4.88
C LYS A 172 -2.00 4.69 -4.82
N LEU A 173 -1.57 3.66 -4.06
CA LEU A 173 -0.18 3.24 -4.06
C LEU A 173 0.20 2.64 -5.42
N ILE A 174 -0.66 1.79 -5.98
CA ILE A 174 -0.41 1.16 -7.29
C ILE A 174 -0.28 2.22 -8.39
N GLU A 175 -1.18 3.19 -8.41
CA GLU A 175 -1.12 4.31 -9.36
C GLU A 175 0.20 5.08 -9.24
N ALA A 176 0.59 5.42 -8.00
CA ALA A 176 1.85 6.10 -7.72
C ALA A 176 3.09 5.31 -8.17
N LEU A 177 3.07 3.97 -8.00
CA LEU A 177 4.16 3.10 -8.46
C LEU A 177 4.20 2.99 -9.98
N LYS A 178 3.03 2.88 -10.65
CA LYS A 178 2.94 2.86 -12.12
C LYS A 178 3.43 4.19 -12.73
N GLU A 179 3.08 5.33 -12.15
CA GLU A 179 3.58 6.65 -12.57
C GLU A 179 5.11 6.70 -12.53
N SER A 180 5.70 6.31 -11.40
CA SER A 180 7.16 6.36 -11.23
C SER A 180 7.93 5.29 -12.03
N HIS A 181 7.28 4.22 -12.44
CA HIS A 181 7.90 3.19 -13.27
C HIS A 181 8.02 3.64 -14.74
N ASN A 182 7.14 4.56 -15.17
CA ASN A 182 7.10 5.09 -16.54
C ASN A 182 7.98 6.34 -16.73
N GLU A 183 8.55 6.93 -15.66
CA GLU A 183 9.53 8.03 -15.69
C GLU A 183 10.97 7.51 -15.89
#